data_41c26d39d706fc1c8e9b399168333088
#
_entry.id   41c26d39d706fc1c8e9b399168333088
#
_cell.length_a   1.000
_cell.length_b   1.000
_cell.length_c   1.000
_cell.angle_alpha   90.00
_cell.angle_beta   90.00
_cell.angle_gamma   90.00
#
_symmetry.space_group_name_H-M   'P 1'
#
loop_
_entity.id
_entity.type
_entity.pdbx_description
1 polymer ?
#
loop_
_entity_poly.entity_id
_entity_poly.type
_entity_poly.pdbx_seq_one_letter_code
_entity_poly.pdbx_strand_id
1 'polypeptide(L)'
;MSIGLPRGLTSRPPTTEDIPAIVELIAAGEAHDDGVAEIDTEDLVMGFGRVGFEPSTDAVLAFDGDRLVGWAEVYRDRAEAEVRPSHRGRGLGTALLAWTEARARALGATELAQTRTDGDGAARELFVSRGYRPKWDSWILRIELDAPLPPPAIPQGIVVRPYDPARDEAAAHRVWEDAISVVRGRTPEPLDVWASQTIAHATFAPGLSRVALDGEQVVATLLAYDFAEAGEVWIGQVATAAPYRRRGIAGALLETVFAASRELGRARCGLSTDSISGARSLYERVGMRVVQSYTAYAKPLR
;
A
#
# COMPACT_ATOMS: atom_id res chain seq x y z
N MET A 1 -12.22 18.78 -16.53
CA MET A 1 -13.59 18.55 -16.02
C MET A 1 -13.88 19.57 -14.92
N SER A 2 -15.07 20.24 -14.89
CA SER A 2 -15.42 21.17 -13.80
C SER A 2 -15.88 20.40 -12.58
N ILE A 3 -15.36 20.76 -11.39
CA ILE A 3 -15.81 20.22 -10.11
C ILE A 3 -16.81 21.17 -9.46
N GLY A 4 -17.94 20.64 -8.97
CA GLY A 4 -18.99 21.42 -8.29
C GLY A 4 -18.62 21.74 -6.85
N LEU A 5 -17.65 22.64 -6.65
CA LEU A 5 -17.16 23.01 -5.32
C LEU A 5 -18.18 23.80 -4.50
N PRO A 6 -18.17 23.68 -3.15
CA PRO A 6 -18.82 24.62 -2.26
C PRO A 6 -18.39 26.08 -2.50
N ARG A 7 -19.27 27.04 -2.13
CA ARG A 7 -18.99 28.48 -2.33
C ARG A 7 -17.69 28.90 -1.63
N GLY A 8 -16.90 29.71 -2.32
CA GLY A 8 -15.65 30.30 -1.80
C GLY A 8 -14.42 29.42 -2.06
N LEU A 9 -14.59 28.18 -2.48
CA LEU A 9 -13.47 27.31 -2.84
C LEU A 9 -13.14 27.42 -4.33
N THR A 10 -11.85 27.29 -4.64
CA THR A 10 -11.32 27.23 -6.00
C THR A 10 -10.67 25.88 -6.27
N SER A 11 -10.48 25.53 -7.54
CA SER A 11 -9.78 24.28 -7.91
C SER A 11 -8.86 24.47 -9.10
N ARG A 12 -7.81 23.68 -9.14
CA ARG A 12 -6.93 23.50 -10.30
C ARG A 12 -6.33 22.07 -10.31
N PRO A 13 -5.80 21.62 -11.42
CA PRO A 13 -4.95 20.43 -11.45
C PRO A 13 -3.69 20.62 -10.60
N PRO A 14 -3.10 19.53 -10.06
CA PRO A 14 -1.79 19.58 -9.43
C PRO A 14 -0.66 19.64 -10.45
N THR A 15 0.48 20.09 -9.96
CA THR A 15 1.80 19.94 -10.57
C THR A 15 2.72 19.18 -9.61
N THR A 16 3.92 18.80 -10.03
CA THR A 16 4.91 18.18 -9.14
C THR A 16 5.33 19.08 -7.97
N GLU A 17 5.20 20.39 -8.12
CA GLU A 17 5.50 21.37 -7.07
C GLU A 17 4.47 21.34 -5.92
N ASP A 18 3.29 20.75 -6.15
CA ASP A 18 2.24 20.63 -5.15
C ASP A 18 2.42 19.39 -4.24
N ILE A 19 3.30 18.48 -4.58
CA ILE A 19 3.51 17.22 -3.83
C ILE A 19 3.71 17.48 -2.32
N PRO A 20 4.55 18.40 -1.85
CA PRO A 20 4.70 18.65 -0.42
C PRO A 20 3.41 19.09 0.26
N ALA A 21 2.58 19.91 -0.42
CA ALA A 21 1.30 20.38 0.13
C ALA A 21 0.26 19.25 0.17
N ILE A 22 0.28 18.34 -0.80
CA ILE A 22 -0.59 17.15 -0.81
C ILE A 22 -0.19 16.19 0.31
N VAL A 23 1.11 15.94 0.51
CA VAL A 23 1.61 15.14 1.65
C VAL A 23 1.14 15.74 2.98
N GLU A 24 1.30 17.07 3.17
CA GLU A 24 0.83 17.75 4.39
C GLU A 24 -0.69 17.60 4.60
N LEU A 25 -1.47 17.66 3.51
CA LEU A 25 -2.91 17.49 3.58
C LEU A 25 -3.30 16.06 4.01
N ILE A 26 -2.69 15.05 3.39
CA ILE A 26 -2.94 13.63 3.70
C ILE A 26 -2.48 13.32 5.13
N ALA A 27 -1.26 13.73 5.50
CA ALA A 27 -0.73 13.55 6.86
C ALA A 27 -1.62 14.18 7.94
N ALA A 28 -2.22 15.35 7.65
CA ALA A 28 -3.16 15.98 8.57
C ALA A 28 -4.48 15.17 8.71
N GLY A 29 -4.92 14.51 7.65
CA GLY A 29 -6.07 13.59 7.67
C GLY A 29 -5.76 12.33 8.48
N GLU A 30 -4.67 11.64 8.16
CA GLU A 30 -4.23 10.43 8.86
C GLU A 30 -3.98 10.66 10.35
N ALA A 31 -3.28 11.74 10.71
CA ALA A 31 -3.05 12.09 12.11
C ALA A 31 -4.37 12.38 12.86
N HIS A 32 -5.39 12.93 12.18
CA HIS A 32 -6.70 13.17 12.77
C HIS A 32 -7.50 11.87 12.96
N ASP A 33 -7.48 10.98 11.98
CA ASP A 33 -8.32 9.79 11.94
C ASP A 33 -7.70 8.59 12.66
N ASP A 34 -6.37 8.43 12.57
CA ASP A 34 -5.62 7.28 13.08
C ASP A 34 -4.60 7.64 14.17
N GLY A 35 -4.40 8.94 14.43
CA GLY A 35 -3.44 9.43 15.43
C GLY A 35 -1.98 9.45 14.96
N VAL A 36 -1.68 8.95 13.77
CA VAL A 36 -0.33 8.88 13.18
C VAL A 36 -0.42 9.12 11.68
N ALA A 37 0.56 9.84 11.13
CA ALA A 37 0.71 10.00 9.69
C ALA A 37 1.67 8.93 9.14
N GLU A 38 1.26 8.25 8.07
CA GLU A 38 2.02 7.18 7.43
C GLU A 38 2.46 7.54 6.00
N ILE A 39 1.85 8.57 5.40
CA ILE A 39 2.14 8.99 4.03
C ILE A 39 3.61 9.36 3.87
N ASP A 40 4.27 8.82 2.85
CA ASP A 40 5.61 9.19 2.42
C ASP A 40 5.54 10.06 1.15
N THR A 41 6.46 11.03 1.07
CA THR A 41 6.62 11.88 -0.12
C THR A 41 6.97 11.05 -1.35
N GLU A 42 7.75 9.98 -1.21
CA GLU A 42 8.17 9.10 -2.30
C GLU A 42 6.97 8.34 -2.90
N ASP A 43 6.00 7.95 -2.10
CA ASP A 43 4.75 7.32 -2.56
C ASP A 43 4.00 8.22 -3.54
N LEU A 44 3.88 9.52 -3.23
CA LEU A 44 3.25 10.48 -4.14
C LEU A 44 4.08 10.78 -5.39
N VAL A 45 5.40 10.86 -5.25
CA VAL A 45 6.30 11.04 -6.41
C VAL A 45 6.16 9.86 -7.36
N MET A 46 6.18 8.63 -6.86
CA MET A 46 5.94 7.43 -7.67
C MET A 46 4.51 7.40 -8.22
N GLY A 47 3.53 7.82 -7.43
CA GLY A 47 2.14 7.95 -7.85
C GLY A 47 1.97 8.85 -9.07
N PHE A 48 2.61 9.99 -9.06
CA PHE A 48 2.59 10.96 -10.18
C PHE A 48 3.34 10.45 -11.42
N GLY A 49 4.31 9.55 -11.25
CA GLY A 49 5.05 8.91 -12.36
C GLY A 49 4.41 7.63 -12.91
N ARG A 50 3.24 7.20 -12.43
CA ARG A 50 2.57 5.96 -12.87
C ARG A 50 2.24 6.01 -14.37
N VAL A 51 2.55 4.93 -15.08
CA VAL A 51 2.23 4.80 -16.51
C VAL A 51 0.73 4.90 -16.74
N GLY A 52 0.33 5.87 -17.58
CA GLY A 52 -1.07 6.13 -17.90
C GLY A 52 -1.81 6.98 -16.87
N PHE A 53 -1.11 7.59 -15.91
CA PHE A 53 -1.63 8.64 -15.05
C PHE A 53 -1.19 10.02 -15.54
N GLU A 54 -2.14 10.92 -15.71
CA GLU A 54 -1.89 12.30 -16.15
C GLU A 54 -2.42 13.28 -15.07
N PRO A 55 -1.54 13.79 -14.18
CA PRO A 55 -1.95 14.64 -13.06
C PRO A 55 -2.83 15.82 -13.45
N SER A 56 -2.63 16.38 -14.65
CA SER A 56 -3.39 17.52 -15.15
C SER A 56 -4.87 17.22 -15.41
N THR A 57 -5.22 15.95 -15.57
CA THR A 57 -6.58 15.48 -15.85
C THR A 57 -7.11 14.46 -14.87
N ASP A 58 -6.22 13.67 -14.24
CA ASP A 58 -6.55 12.58 -13.35
C ASP A 58 -6.54 12.96 -11.87
N ALA A 59 -6.09 14.17 -11.56
CA ALA A 59 -6.11 14.70 -10.20
C ALA A 59 -6.67 16.12 -10.15
N VAL A 60 -7.11 16.51 -8.97
CA VAL A 60 -7.66 17.85 -8.69
C VAL A 60 -7.30 18.28 -7.28
N LEU A 61 -6.95 19.56 -7.14
CA LEU A 61 -6.76 20.26 -5.87
C LEU A 61 -7.92 21.22 -5.62
N ALA A 62 -8.32 21.36 -4.35
CA ALA A 62 -9.29 22.35 -3.90
C ALA A 62 -8.67 23.26 -2.84
N PHE A 63 -8.91 24.57 -2.98
CA PHE A 63 -8.31 25.60 -2.14
C PHE A 63 -9.36 26.48 -1.47
N ASP A 64 -9.06 26.91 -0.23
CA ASP A 64 -9.73 28.01 0.47
C ASP A 64 -8.72 29.17 0.57
N GLY A 65 -8.87 30.20 -0.28
CA GLY A 65 -7.81 31.16 -0.55
C GLY A 65 -6.57 30.43 -1.10
N ASP A 66 -5.42 30.60 -0.45
CA ASP A 66 -4.16 29.95 -0.82
C ASP A 66 -3.94 28.59 -0.13
N ARG A 67 -4.84 28.20 0.78
CA ARG A 67 -4.68 26.97 1.55
C ARG A 67 -5.26 25.77 0.81
N LEU A 68 -4.45 24.72 0.62
CA LEU A 68 -4.91 23.42 0.12
C LEU A 68 -5.81 22.75 1.17
N VAL A 69 -7.06 22.48 0.81
CA VAL A 69 -8.08 21.91 1.71
C VAL A 69 -8.70 20.60 1.20
N GLY A 70 -8.44 20.26 -0.04
CA GLY A 70 -8.89 19.01 -0.62
C GLY A 70 -8.04 18.57 -1.81
N TRP A 71 -7.91 17.27 -1.96
CA TRP A 71 -7.24 16.61 -3.08
C TRP A 71 -8.01 15.38 -3.47
N ALA A 72 -8.00 15.04 -4.76
CA ALA A 72 -8.47 13.75 -5.25
C ALA A 72 -7.72 13.37 -6.52
N GLU A 73 -7.55 12.05 -6.71
CA GLU A 73 -7.03 11.45 -7.94
C GLU A 73 -7.83 10.22 -8.35
N VAL A 74 -7.73 9.87 -9.63
CA VAL A 74 -8.28 8.64 -10.18
C VAL A 74 -7.23 7.96 -11.04
N TYR A 75 -6.94 6.71 -10.74
CA TYR A 75 -6.07 5.87 -11.54
C TYR A 75 -6.78 4.55 -11.87
N ARG A 76 -7.08 4.35 -13.14
CA ARG A 76 -7.85 3.19 -13.64
C ARG A 76 -9.25 3.13 -12.98
N ASP A 77 -9.50 2.12 -12.14
CA ASP A 77 -10.75 1.84 -11.41
C ASP A 77 -10.66 2.18 -9.91
N ARG A 78 -9.60 2.90 -9.51
CA ARG A 78 -9.37 3.33 -8.13
C ARG A 78 -9.32 4.85 -8.04
N ALA A 79 -9.79 5.37 -6.92
CA ALA A 79 -9.64 6.77 -6.58
C ALA A 79 -9.18 6.92 -5.15
N GLU A 80 -8.49 8.02 -4.92
CA GLU A 80 -8.16 8.53 -3.59
C GLU A 80 -8.65 9.95 -3.48
N ALA A 81 -9.07 10.36 -2.27
CA ALA A 81 -9.45 11.73 -2.02
C ALA A 81 -9.21 12.06 -0.54
N GLU A 82 -8.75 13.26 -0.25
CA GLU A 82 -8.57 13.75 1.10
C GLU A 82 -9.22 15.12 1.27
N VAL A 83 -9.81 15.33 2.43
CA VAL A 83 -10.36 16.63 2.85
C VAL A 83 -9.75 17.01 4.19
N ARG A 84 -9.12 18.17 4.24
CA ARG A 84 -8.54 18.70 5.47
C ARG A 84 -9.55 18.62 6.62
N PRO A 85 -9.22 18.07 7.79
CA PRO A 85 -10.17 17.85 8.88
C PRO A 85 -11.02 19.08 9.22
N SER A 86 -10.42 20.28 9.22
CA SER A 86 -11.15 21.56 9.48
C SER A 86 -12.17 21.95 8.40
N HIS A 87 -12.19 21.27 7.25
CA HIS A 87 -13.09 21.55 6.11
C HIS A 87 -14.08 20.40 5.84
N ARG A 88 -14.04 19.35 6.66
CA ARG A 88 -15.02 18.25 6.60
C ARG A 88 -16.43 18.72 6.98
N GLY A 89 -17.45 18.03 6.53
CA GLY A 89 -18.86 18.37 6.81
C GLY A 89 -19.41 19.55 6.02
N ARG A 90 -18.63 20.19 5.12
CA ARG A 90 -19.03 21.38 4.35
C ARG A 90 -19.32 21.08 2.87
N GLY A 91 -19.49 19.81 2.50
CA GLY A 91 -19.81 19.37 1.13
C GLY A 91 -18.63 19.16 0.20
N LEU A 92 -17.38 19.48 0.61
CA LEU A 92 -16.20 19.27 -0.24
C LEU A 92 -15.97 17.81 -0.57
N GLY A 93 -16.04 16.88 0.42
CA GLY A 93 -15.91 15.45 0.17
C GLY A 93 -16.94 14.91 -0.82
N THR A 94 -18.17 15.43 -0.78
CA THR A 94 -19.22 15.12 -1.76
C THR A 94 -18.84 15.58 -3.18
N ALA A 95 -18.25 16.77 -3.30
CA ALA A 95 -17.82 17.32 -4.59
C ALA A 95 -16.64 16.52 -5.17
N LEU A 96 -15.65 16.18 -4.34
CA LEU A 96 -14.52 15.33 -4.74
C LEU A 96 -14.98 13.94 -5.16
N LEU A 97 -15.88 13.30 -4.40
CA LEU A 97 -16.44 12.00 -4.74
C LEU A 97 -17.19 12.03 -6.09
N ALA A 98 -17.99 13.06 -6.34
CA ALA A 98 -18.67 13.22 -7.61
C ALA A 98 -17.69 13.42 -8.78
N TRP A 99 -16.60 14.16 -8.54
CA TRP A 99 -15.55 14.37 -9.54
C TRP A 99 -14.81 13.06 -9.85
N THR A 100 -14.42 12.27 -8.81
CA THR A 100 -13.75 10.97 -9.01
C THR A 100 -14.62 10.01 -9.80
N GLU A 101 -15.92 9.93 -9.50
CA GLU A 101 -16.86 9.11 -10.27
C GLU A 101 -16.95 9.54 -11.74
N ALA A 102 -17.01 10.84 -12.00
CA ALA A 102 -17.08 11.36 -13.36
C ALA A 102 -15.77 11.12 -14.12
N ARG A 103 -14.60 11.28 -13.46
CA ARG A 103 -13.30 11.00 -14.08
C ARG A 103 -13.14 9.51 -14.38
N ALA A 104 -13.48 8.62 -13.45
CA ALA A 104 -13.42 7.18 -13.67
C ALA A 104 -14.29 6.73 -14.87
N ARG A 105 -15.51 7.30 -15.02
CA ARG A 105 -16.33 7.04 -16.22
C ARG A 105 -15.64 7.51 -17.50
N ALA A 106 -15.00 8.67 -17.47
CA ALA A 106 -14.25 9.20 -18.65
C ALA A 106 -13.06 8.31 -19.02
N LEU A 107 -12.47 7.60 -18.04
CA LEU A 107 -11.42 6.60 -18.25
C LEU A 107 -11.97 5.23 -18.71
N GLY A 108 -13.30 5.07 -18.78
CA GLY A 108 -13.95 3.82 -19.18
C GLY A 108 -14.11 2.81 -18.05
N ALA A 109 -13.91 3.20 -16.80
CA ALA A 109 -14.10 2.31 -15.66
C ALA A 109 -15.60 1.96 -15.49
N THR A 110 -15.88 0.68 -15.24
CA THR A 110 -17.24 0.17 -14.97
C THR A 110 -17.56 0.10 -13.48
N GLU A 111 -16.55 0.20 -12.64
CA GLU A 111 -16.61 0.25 -11.18
C GLU A 111 -15.57 1.24 -10.69
N LEU A 112 -15.79 1.88 -9.54
CA LEU A 112 -14.81 2.70 -8.85
C LEU A 112 -14.67 2.22 -7.42
N ALA A 113 -13.43 1.97 -6.99
CA ALA A 113 -13.08 1.63 -5.62
C ALA A 113 -12.31 2.76 -4.94
N GLN A 114 -12.58 2.98 -3.65
CA GLN A 114 -11.85 3.92 -2.78
C GLN A 114 -11.60 3.25 -1.44
N THR A 115 -10.39 3.39 -0.92
CA THR A 115 -10.01 2.83 0.38
C THR A 115 -9.98 3.94 1.43
N ARG A 116 -10.52 3.64 2.61
CA ARG A 116 -10.49 4.56 3.76
C ARG A 116 -10.17 3.81 5.03
N THR A 117 -9.50 4.51 5.93
CA THR A 117 -9.31 4.04 7.29
C THR A 117 -10.66 3.84 7.99
N ASP A 118 -10.75 2.83 8.83
CA ASP A 118 -11.95 2.58 9.64
C ASP A 118 -12.19 3.69 10.68
N GLY A 119 -11.16 4.52 10.97
CA GLY A 119 -11.24 5.73 11.79
C GLY A 119 -12.06 6.86 11.15
N ASP A 120 -12.12 6.96 9.82
CA ASP A 120 -12.90 7.99 9.11
C ASP A 120 -14.37 7.58 8.94
N GLY A 121 -15.15 7.68 10.04
CA GLY A 121 -16.58 7.40 10.03
C GLY A 121 -17.37 8.30 9.08
N ALA A 122 -16.95 9.54 8.87
CA ALA A 122 -17.63 10.50 7.99
C ALA A 122 -17.49 10.12 6.51
N ALA A 123 -16.30 9.66 6.08
CA ALA A 123 -16.12 9.16 4.72
C ALA A 123 -16.93 7.87 4.50
N ARG A 124 -16.97 6.96 5.48
CA ARG A 124 -17.79 5.75 5.41
C ARG A 124 -19.27 6.08 5.22
N GLU A 125 -19.83 7.00 6.00
CA GLU A 125 -21.22 7.44 5.86
C GLU A 125 -21.46 8.07 4.48
N LEU A 126 -20.56 8.91 3.99
CA LEU A 126 -20.63 9.50 2.66
C LEU A 126 -20.66 8.40 1.58
N PHE A 127 -19.74 7.44 1.62
CA PHE A 127 -19.68 6.34 0.66
C PHE A 127 -20.98 5.52 0.64
N VAL A 128 -21.45 5.09 1.81
CA VAL A 128 -22.70 4.31 1.91
C VAL A 128 -23.90 5.11 1.39
N SER A 129 -24.02 6.40 1.73
CA SER A 129 -25.10 7.28 1.25
C SER A 129 -25.06 7.49 -0.26
N ARG A 130 -23.91 7.33 -0.90
CA ARG A 130 -23.69 7.45 -2.35
C ARG A 130 -23.74 6.11 -3.10
N GLY A 131 -24.08 5.02 -2.40
CA GLY A 131 -24.28 3.70 -2.99
C GLY A 131 -23.02 2.85 -3.12
N TYR A 132 -21.91 3.26 -2.51
CA TYR A 132 -20.73 2.41 -2.35
C TYR A 132 -21.02 1.31 -1.33
N ARG A 133 -20.38 0.17 -1.50
CA ARG A 133 -20.46 -0.98 -0.59
C ARG A 133 -19.05 -1.48 -0.23
N PRO A 134 -18.84 -1.97 0.99
CA PRO A 134 -17.59 -2.64 1.36
C PRO A 134 -17.29 -3.78 0.38
N LYS A 135 -16.05 -3.90 -0.03
CA LYS A 135 -15.58 -4.90 -1.00
C LYS A 135 -14.46 -5.79 -0.47
N TRP A 136 -13.45 -5.23 0.19
CA TRP A 136 -12.41 -5.94 0.93
C TRP A 136 -11.86 -5.07 2.04
N ASP A 137 -11.27 -5.72 3.04
CA ASP A 137 -10.56 -5.07 4.12
C ASP A 137 -9.04 -5.20 3.91
N SER A 138 -8.28 -4.24 4.41
CA SER A 138 -6.83 -4.29 4.45
C SER A 138 -6.31 -3.78 5.80
N TRP A 139 -5.11 -4.23 6.16
CA TRP A 139 -4.52 -3.96 7.46
C TRP A 139 -3.04 -3.64 7.32
N ILE A 140 -2.57 -2.69 8.12
CA ILE A 140 -1.15 -2.57 8.45
C ILE A 140 -0.92 -3.37 9.73
N LEU A 141 0.08 -4.25 9.68
CA LEU A 141 0.53 -5.00 10.86
C LEU A 141 1.98 -4.64 11.17
N ARG A 142 2.28 -4.54 12.47
CA ARG A 142 3.62 -4.28 12.97
C ARG A 142 4.02 -5.27 14.07
N ILE A 143 5.32 -5.46 14.21
CA ILE A 143 5.96 -6.11 15.33
C ILE A 143 7.06 -5.23 15.87
N GLU A 144 7.06 -4.96 17.18
CA GLU A 144 8.14 -4.25 17.87
C GLU A 144 9.31 -5.22 18.13
N LEU A 145 10.54 -4.72 17.98
CA LEU A 145 11.77 -5.50 18.08
C LEU A 145 12.57 -5.20 19.36
N ASP A 146 11.94 -4.60 20.35
CA ASP A 146 12.52 -4.20 21.64
C ASP A 146 12.88 -5.41 22.55
N ALA A 147 12.24 -6.55 22.34
CA ALA A 147 12.48 -7.78 23.08
C ALA A 147 13.17 -8.86 22.21
N PRO A 148 13.88 -9.83 22.84
CA PRO A 148 14.40 -10.99 22.13
C PRO A 148 13.27 -11.79 21.46
N LEU A 149 13.50 -12.14 20.19
CA LEU A 149 12.59 -12.99 19.43
C LEU A 149 13.04 -14.45 19.49
N PRO A 150 12.13 -15.41 19.37
CA PRO A 150 12.51 -16.82 19.24
C PRO A 150 13.34 -17.02 17.95
N PRO A 151 14.24 -18.01 17.93
CA PRO A 151 14.99 -18.32 16.72
C PRO A 151 14.03 -18.73 15.58
N PRO A 152 14.36 -18.38 14.32
CA PRO A 152 13.53 -18.73 13.18
C PRO A 152 13.29 -20.23 13.04
N ALA A 153 12.03 -20.66 12.90
CA ALA A 153 11.64 -22.05 12.75
C ALA A 153 11.74 -22.50 11.29
N ILE A 154 12.98 -22.70 10.79
CA ILE A 154 13.22 -23.08 9.39
C ILE A 154 12.83 -24.57 9.19
N PRO A 155 11.92 -24.89 8.23
CA PRO A 155 11.51 -26.25 7.95
C PRO A 155 12.69 -27.11 7.44
N GLN A 156 12.67 -28.41 7.79
CA GLN A 156 13.70 -29.35 7.36
C GLN A 156 13.81 -29.40 5.82
N GLY A 157 15.03 -29.39 5.30
CA GLY A 157 15.34 -29.40 3.87
C GLY A 157 15.27 -28.02 3.21
N ILE A 158 14.85 -26.98 3.94
CA ILE A 158 14.83 -25.60 3.43
C ILE A 158 16.06 -24.85 3.92
N VAL A 159 16.70 -24.13 3.01
CA VAL A 159 17.79 -23.19 3.33
C VAL A 159 17.28 -21.77 3.14
N VAL A 160 17.44 -20.93 4.16
CA VAL A 160 17.12 -19.49 4.09
C VAL A 160 18.42 -18.70 4.04
N ARG A 161 18.51 -17.76 3.10
CA ARG A 161 19.66 -16.86 2.97
C ARG A 161 19.23 -15.45 2.52
N PRO A 162 20.12 -14.44 2.64
CA PRO A 162 19.88 -13.13 2.05
C PRO A 162 19.64 -13.22 0.53
N TYR A 163 18.82 -12.30 0.04
CA TYR A 163 18.56 -12.11 -1.38
C TYR A 163 19.81 -11.56 -2.08
N ASP A 164 20.13 -12.10 -3.24
CA ASP A 164 21.22 -11.65 -4.11
C ASP A 164 20.62 -11.14 -5.43
N PRO A 165 20.63 -9.81 -5.68
CA PRO A 165 20.03 -9.23 -6.89
C PRO A 165 20.57 -9.85 -8.18
N ALA A 166 21.86 -10.18 -8.24
CA ALA A 166 22.49 -10.72 -9.44
C ALA A 166 22.04 -12.16 -9.77
N ARG A 167 21.52 -12.90 -8.78
CA ARG A 167 21.20 -14.32 -8.92
C ARG A 167 19.71 -14.62 -8.78
N ASP A 168 19.02 -13.90 -7.91
CA ASP A 168 17.68 -14.29 -7.43
C ASP A 168 16.55 -13.54 -8.12
N GLU A 169 16.82 -12.44 -8.84
CA GLU A 169 15.81 -11.54 -9.40
C GLU A 169 14.74 -12.27 -10.21
N ALA A 170 15.15 -13.03 -11.24
CA ALA A 170 14.21 -13.75 -12.09
C ALA A 170 13.44 -14.86 -11.35
N ALA A 171 14.07 -15.48 -10.35
CA ALA A 171 13.41 -16.51 -9.54
C ALA A 171 12.42 -15.91 -8.55
N ALA A 172 12.75 -14.78 -7.94
CA ALA A 172 11.88 -14.04 -7.03
C ALA A 172 10.63 -13.52 -7.76
N HIS A 173 10.82 -12.88 -8.91
CA HIS A 173 9.72 -12.44 -9.77
C HIS A 173 8.79 -13.60 -10.14
N ARG A 174 9.34 -14.74 -10.61
CA ARG A 174 8.52 -15.90 -10.95
C ARG A 174 7.70 -16.42 -9.75
N VAL A 175 8.31 -16.54 -8.57
CA VAL A 175 7.61 -17.01 -7.36
C VAL A 175 6.52 -16.01 -6.95
N TRP A 176 6.78 -14.72 -7.08
CA TRP A 176 5.81 -13.66 -6.81
C TRP A 176 4.64 -13.72 -7.80
N GLU A 177 4.90 -13.74 -9.10
CA GLU A 177 3.86 -13.76 -10.13
C GLU A 177 2.97 -15.00 -10.03
N ASP A 178 3.55 -16.18 -9.79
CA ASP A 178 2.78 -17.41 -9.55
C ASP A 178 1.86 -17.26 -8.33
N ALA A 179 2.38 -16.67 -7.25
CA ALA A 179 1.61 -16.49 -6.02
C ALA A 179 0.44 -15.51 -6.18
N ILE A 180 0.69 -14.35 -6.81
CA ILE A 180 -0.31 -13.28 -6.90
C ILE A 180 -1.33 -13.52 -8.04
N SER A 181 -0.93 -14.20 -9.12
CA SER A 181 -1.86 -14.54 -10.21
C SER A 181 -2.92 -15.55 -9.75
N VAL A 182 -2.55 -16.50 -8.90
CA VAL A 182 -3.50 -17.45 -8.30
C VAL A 182 -4.53 -16.75 -7.40
N VAL A 183 -4.08 -15.74 -6.63
CA VAL A 183 -4.95 -15.02 -5.69
C VAL A 183 -5.87 -14.01 -6.39
N ARG A 184 -5.36 -13.32 -7.42
CA ARG A 184 -6.04 -12.15 -8.01
C ARG A 184 -6.47 -12.34 -9.45
N GLY A 185 -6.08 -13.42 -10.12
CA GLY A 185 -6.42 -13.67 -11.53
C GLY A 185 -5.93 -12.60 -12.50
N ARG A 186 -4.87 -11.86 -12.15
CA ARG A 186 -4.31 -10.79 -12.95
C ARG A 186 -3.38 -11.34 -14.04
N THR A 187 -3.15 -10.55 -15.09
CA THR A 187 -2.09 -10.83 -16.07
C THR A 187 -0.72 -10.66 -15.41
N PRO A 188 0.21 -11.62 -15.60
CA PRO A 188 1.59 -11.48 -15.11
C PRO A 188 2.24 -10.19 -15.58
N GLU A 189 3.02 -9.58 -14.71
CA GLU A 189 3.76 -8.36 -15.00
C GLU A 189 5.15 -8.71 -15.55
N PRO A 190 5.67 -8.01 -16.57
CA PRO A 190 7.05 -8.19 -17.03
C PRO A 190 8.09 -7.97 -15.93
N LEU A 191 9.20 -8.70 -16.00
CA LEU A 191 10.26 -8.63 -14.98
C LEU A 191 10.81 -7.23 -14.78
N ASP A 192 11.07 -6.50 -15.85
CA ASP A 192 11.59 -5.13 -15.84
C ASP A 192 10.63 -4.14 -15.18
N VAL A 193 9.33 -4.33 -15.41
CA VAL A 193 8.28 -3.51 -14.77
C VAL A 193 8.22 -3.82 -13.26
N TRP A 194 8.17 -5.11 -12.89
CA TRP A 194 8.22 -5.53 -11.49
C TRP A 194 9.49 -5.03 -10.78
N ALA A 195 10.66 -5.18 -11.42
CA ALA A 195 11.93 -4.76 -10.85
C ALA A 195 11.97 -3.24 -10.60
N SER A 196 11.43 -2.44 -11.53
CA SER A 196 11.35 -0.97 -11.37
C SER A 196 10.48 -0.53 -10.20
N GLN A 197 9.46 -1.32 -9.85
CA GLN A 197 8.52 -1.03 -8.75
C GLN A 197 8.93 -1.66 -7.41
N THR A 198 9.97 -2.49 -7.40
CA THR A 198 10.38 -3.23 -6.20
C THR A 198 11.86 -3.05 -5.91
N ILE A 199 12.73 -3.80 -6.59
CA ILE A 199 14.16 -3.85 -6.26
C ILE A 199 14.95 -2.60 -6.71
N ALA A 200 14.39 -1.77 -7.57
CA ALA A 200 14.96 -0.48 -7.92
C ALA A 200 14.57 0.66 -6.95
N HIS A 201 13.72 0.38 -5.95
CA HIS A 201 13.35 1.36 -4.93
C HIS A 201 14.57 1.75 -4.08
N ALA A 202 14.70 3.05 -3.74
CA ALA A 202 15.88 3.57 -3.03
C ALA A 202 16.09 2.91 -1.65
N THR A 203 15.01 2.55 -0.97
CA THR A 203 15.07 1.89 0.35
C THR A 203 15.12 0.36 0.27
N PHE A 204 15.14 -0.23 -0.94
CA PHE A 204 15.24 -1.68 -1.08
C PHE A 204 16.48 -2.23 -0.36
N ALA A 205 16.28 -3.21 0.51
CA ALA A 205 17.32 -3.77 1.37
C ALA A 205 17.61 -5.24 1.04
N PRO A 206 18.46 -5.56 0.05
CA PRO A 206 18.77 -6.94 -0.32
C PRO A 206 19.37 -7.74 0.85
N GLY A 207 20.16 -7.11 1.71
CA GLY A 207 20.73 -7.73 2.93
C GLY A 207 19.66 -8.15 3.96
N LEU A 208 18.50 -7.47 3.99
CA LEU A 208 17.35 -7.82 4.82
C LEU A 208 16.34 -8.72 4.08
N SER A 209 16.28 -8.64 2.76
CA SER A 209 15.43 -9.51 1.94
C SER A 209 15.91 -10.97 2.01
N ARG A 210 15.01 -11.92 1.85
CA ARG A 210 15.30 -13.34 2.01
C ARG A 210 14.75 -14.16 0.87
N VAL A 211 15.49 -15.24 0.54
CA VAL A 211 15.00 -16.34 -0.28
C VAL A 211 15.07 -17.65 0.50
N ALA A 212 14.09 -18.52 0.28
CA ALA A 212 14.11 -19.89 0.76
C ALA A 212 14.32 -20.84 -0.42
N LEU A 213 15.21 -21.82 -0.24
CA LEU A 213 15.60 -22.79 -1.25
C LEU A 213 15.29 -24.21 -0.79
N ASP A 214 14.84 -25.04 -1.73
CA ASP A 214 14.84 -26.51 -1.64
C ASP A 214 15.89 -27.01 -2.67
N GLY A 215 17.04 -27.47 -2.20
CA GLY A 215 18.23 -27.63 -3.03
C GLY A 215 18.67 -26.31 -3.66
N GLU A 216 18.67 -26.24 -4.99
CA GLU A 216 19.01 -25.02 -5.75
C GLU A 216 17.79 -24.18 -6.15
N GLN A 217 16.59 -24.71 -5.96
CA GLN A 217 15.37 -24.04 -6.38
C GLN A 217 14.91 -22.99 -5.37
N VAL A 218 14.72 -21.75 -5.79
CA VAL A 218 14.02 -20.73 -4.99
C VAL A 218 12.53 -21.07 -4.93
N VAL A 219 12.02 -21.30 -3.72
CA VAL A 219 10.64 -21.75 -3.43
C VAL A 219 9.81 -20.73 -2.67
N ALA A 220 10.47 -19.77 -2.03
CA ALA A 220 9.79 -18.62 -1.42
C ALA A 220 10.72 -17.41 -1.38
N THR A 221 10.12 -16.21 -1.33
CA THR A 221 10.82 -14.94 -1.31
C THR A 221 10.15 -13.97 -0.34
N LEU A 222 10.95 -13.10 0.25
CA LEU A 222 10.53 -11.95 1.02
C LEU A 222 11.40 -10.76 0.63
N LEU A 223 10.78 -9.67 0.15
CA LEU A 223 11.47 -8.42 -0.15
C LEU A 223 11.19 -7.41 0.96
N ALA A 224 12.25 -6.78 1.44
CA ALA A 224 12.25 -5.82 2.54
C ALA A 224 12.85 -4.48 2.13
N TYR A 225 12.35 -3.42 2.74
CA TYR A 225 12.75 -2.03 2.54
C TYR A 225 13.16 -1.45 3.88
N ASP A 226 14.30 -0.75 3.94
CA ASP A 226 14.84 -0.20 5.17
C ASP A 226 14.59 1.30 5.27
N PHE A 227 13.60 1.69 6.06
CA PHE A 227 13.30 3.07 6.43
C PHE A 227 14.08 3.44 7.69
N ALA A 228 15.40 3.58 7.54
CA ALA A 228 16.33 3.73 8.65
C ALA A 228 16.03 4.92 9.57
N GLU A 229 15.61 6.06 9.01
CA GLU A 229 15.24 7.27 9.77
C GLU A 229 14.00 7.07 10.63
N ALA A 230 13.04 6.27 10.15
CA ALA A 230 11.84 5.86 10.91
C ALA A 230 12.10 4.69 11.87
N GLY A 231 13.30 4.08 11.82
CA GLY A 231 13.63 2.88 12.59
C GLY A 231 12.81 1.66 12.21
N GLU A 232 12.28 1.61 10.98
CA GLU A 232 11.35 0.58 10.52
C GLU A 232 11.88 -0.19 9.30
N VAL A 233 11.67 -1.50 9.27
CA VAL A 233 11.82 -2.32 8.08
C VAL A 233 10.43 -2.67 7.57
N TRP A 234 10.13 -2.29 6.31
CA TRP A 234 8.88 -2.61 5.67
C TRP A 234 9.00 -3.85 4.81
N ILE A 235 8.10 -4.81 5.00
CA ILE A 235 8.04 -6.04 4.23
C ILE A 235 7.03 -5.81 3.10
N GLY A 236 7.54 -5.55 1.89
CA GLY A 236 6.69 -5.23 0.75
C GLY A 236 6.14 -6.45 0.04
N GLN A 237 6.87 -7.56 0.02
CA GLN A 237 6.40 -8.78 -0.63
C GLN A 237 6.78 -10.02 0.17
N VAL A 238 5.83 -10.96 0.30
CA VAL A 238 6.06 -12.32 0.80
C VAL A 238 5.35 -13.29 -0.12
N ALA A 239 6.11 -14.19 -0.75
CA ALA A 239 5.55 -15.17 -1.67
C ALA A 239 6.11 -16.57 -1.41
N THR A 240 5.28 -17.60 -1.57
CA THR A 240 5.66 -19.00 -1.49
C THR A 240 5.04 -19.76 -2.66
N ALA A 241 5.84 -20.47 -3.42
CA ALA A 241 5.40 -21.30 -4.54
C ALA A 241 4.34 -22.31 -4.07
N ALA A 242 3.31 -22.53 -4.88
CA ALA A 242 2.13 -23.30 -4.51
C ALA A 242 2.43 -24.70 -3.89
N PRO A 243 3.37 -25.51 -4.39
CA PRO A 243 3.70 -26.81 -3.81
C PRO A 243 4.33 -26.74 -2.42
N TYR A 244 4.83 -25.57 -2.02
CA TYR A 244 5.56 -25.33 -0.76
C TYR A 244 4.75 -24.57 0.28
N ARG A 245 3.51 -24.20 -0.03
CA ARG A 245 2.62 -23.51 0.90
C ARG A 245 2.24 -24.36 2.10
N ARG A 246 1.86 -23.73 3.21
CA ARG A 246 1.44 -24.39 4.46
C ARG A 246 2.51 -25.28 5.11
N ARG A 247 3.79 -25.08 4.78
CA ARG A 247 4.94 -25.78 5.35
C ARG A 247 5.74 -24.90 6.34
N GLY A 248 5.25 -23.72 6.72
CA GLY A 248 5.93 -22.80 7.65
C GLY A 248 6.99 -21.89 7.02
N ILE A 249 7.28 -22.02 5.71
CA ILE A 249 8.41 -21.32 5.05
C ILE A 249 8.24 -19.79 5.13
N ALA A 250 7.05 -19.25 4.86
CA ALA A 250 6.81 -17.81 4.94
C ALA A 250 7.00 -17.27 6.38
N GLY A 251 6.59 -18.04 7.40
CA GLY A 251 6.85 -17.70 8.81
C GLY A 251 8.35 -17.65 9.10
N ALA A 252 9.12 -18.66 8.65
CA ALA A 252 10.57 -18.68 8.82
C ALA A 252 11.29 -17.50 8.13
N LEU A 253 10.82 -17.09 6.94
CA LEU A 253 11.35 -15.88 6.27
C LEU A 253 11.09 -14.63 7.10
N LEU A 254 9.86 -14.44 7.59
CA LEU A 254 9.48 -13.31 8.45
C LEU A 254 10.32 -13.27 9.73
N GLU A 255 10.40 -14.37 10.46
CA GLU A 255 11.19 -14.48 11.70
C GLU A 255 12.68 -14.19 11.45
N THR A 256 13.23 -14.64 10.31
CA THR A 256 14.62 -14.34 9.92
C THR A 256 14.84 -12.85 9.65
N VAL A 257 13.87 -12.19 9.01
CA VAL A 257 13.94 -10.74 8.76
C VAL A 257 13.80 -9.97 10.07
N PHE A 258 12.88 -10.35 10.96
CA PHE A 258 12.73 -9.70 12.26
C PHE A 258 14.03 -9.78 13.08
N ALA A 259 14.67 -10.95 13.13
CA ALA A 259 15.96 -11.12 13.81
C ALA A 259 17.05 -10.21 13.21
N ALA A 260 17.19 -10.22 11.88
CA ALA A 260 18.19 -9.39 11.19
C ALA A 260 17.92 -7.88 11.34
N SER A 261 16.66 -7.47 11.31
CA SER A 261 16.26 -6.07 11.54
C SER A 261 16.60 -5.60 12.94
N ARG A 262 16.36 -6.47 13.93
CA ARG A 262 16.74 -6.19 15.33
C ARG A 262 18.26 -6.08 15.50
N GLU A 263 19.02 -6.97 14.89
CA GLU A 263 20.50 -6.90 14.89
C GLU A 263 21.02 -5.62 14.26
N LEU A 264 20.31 -5.09 13.26
CA LEU A 264 20.62 -3.81 12.61
C LEU A 264 20.15 -2.59 13.46
N GLY A 265 19.50 -2.83 14.61
CA GLY A 265 19.03 -1.78 15.50
C GLY A 265 17.73 -1.11 15.06
N ARG A 266 16.94 -1.75 14.21
CA ARG A 266 15.60 -1.24 13.86
C ARG A 266 14.62 -1.51 15.01
N ALA A 267 13.71 -0.56 15.23
CA ALA A 267 12.74 -0.63 16.32
C ALA A 267 11.58 -1.58 16.00
N ARG A 268 11.20 -1.69 14.72
CA ARG A 268 10.03 -2.46 14.30
C ARG A 268 10.12 -2.98 12.87
N CYS A 269 9.28 -3.98 12.57
CA CYS A 269 8.96 -4.39 11.21
C CYS A 269 7.46 -4.19 10.94
N GLY A 270 7.12 -3.72 9.73
CA GLY A 270 5.76 -3.50 9.27
C GLY A 270 5.47 -4.18 7.93
N LEU A 271 4.19 -4.40 7.64
CA LEU A 271 3.68 -4.82 6.34
C LEU A 271 2.21 -4.44 6.18
N SER A 272 1.74 -4.48 4.95
CA SER A 272 0.32 -4.39 4.63
C SER A 272 -0.19 -5.72 4.04
N THR A 273 -1.45 -6.06 4.33
CA THR A 273 -2.14 -7.22 3.76
C THR A 273 -3.64 -6.94 3.62
N ASP A 274 -4.33 -7.78 2.85
CA ASP A 274 -5.77 -7.64 2.62
C ASP A 274 -6.53 -8.95 2.92
N SER A 275 -7.87 -8.84 2.98
CA SER A 275 -8.77 -9.99 3.20
C SER A 275 -8.80 -10.96 2.02
N ILE A 276 -8.36 -10.55 0.82
CA ILE A 276 -8.32 -11.38 -0.38
C ILE A 276 -7.20 -12.40 -0.30
N SER A 277 -6.03 -11.99 0.22
CA SER A 277 -4.86 -12.85 0.36
C SER A 277 -5.03 -13.95 1.41
N GLY A 278 -5.87 -13.70 2.44
CA GLY A 278 -6.02 -14.58 3.60
C GLY A 278 -4.77 -14.73 4.46
N ALA A 279 -3.75 -13.90 4.27
CA ALA A 279 -2.45 -14.02 4.91
C ALA A 279 -2.39 -13.45 6.33
N ARG A 280 -3.37 -12.64 6.76
CA ARG A 280 -3.39 -11.97 8.08
C ARG A 280 -3.07 -12.91 9.24
N SER A 281 -3.69 -14.09 9.27
CA SER A 281 -3.47 -15.08 10.34
C SER A 281 -2.04 -15.64 10.39
N LEU A 282 -1.30 -15.62 9.26
CA LEU A 282 0.12 -15.96 9.24
C LEU A 282 0.92 -14.90 10.00
N TYR A 283 0.69 -13.63 9.71
CA TYR A 283 1.41 -12.52 10.32
C TYR A 283 1.12 -12.41 11.83
N GLU A 284 -0.13 -12.60 12.24
CA GLU A 284 -0.50 -12.65 13.65
C GLU A 284 0.20 -13.81 14.41
N ARG A 285 0.35 -14.99 13.77
CA ARG A 285 1.08 -16.13 14.38
C ARG A 285 2.57 -15.89 14.59
N VAL A 286 3.22 -15.07 13.77
CA VAL A 286 4.63 -14.70 13.97
C VAL A 286 4.79 -13.47 14.88
N GLY A 287 3.72 -13.03 15.56
CA GLY A 287 3.75 -11.99 16.58
C GLY A 287 3.40 -10.59 16.11
N MET A 288 3.10 -10.38 14.81
CA MET A 288 2.65 -9.08 14.34
C MET A 288 1.24 -8.77 14.86
N ARG A 289 0.95 -7.49 15.05
CA ARG A 289 -0.37 -6.99 15.47
C ARG A 289 -0.90 -5.98 14.47
N VAL A 290 -2.20 -6.00 14.25
CA VAL A 290 -2.89 -4.96 13.46
C VAL A 290 -2.78 -3.64 14.20
N VAL A 291 -2.24 -2.63 13.52
CA VAL A 291 -2.13 -1.26 14.03
C VAL A 291 -3.06 -0.31 13.31
N GLN A 292 -3.40 -0.60 12.04
CA GLN A 292 -4.38 0.18 11.27
C GLN A 292 -5.26 -0.76 10.44
N SER A 293 -6.52 -0.37 10.25
CA SER A 293 -7.51 -1.09 9.48
C SER A 293 -8.15 -0.17 8.44
N TYR A 294 -8.36 -0.70 7.25
CA TYR A 294 -8.94 0.02 6.14
C TYR A 294 -10.01 -0.82 5.48
N THR A 295 -11.07 -0.18 5.01
CA THR A 295 -12.08 -0.79 4.18
C THR A 295 -12.06 -0.16 2.78
N ALA A 296 -11.96 -0.99 1.76
CA ALA A 296 -12.19 -0.57 0.38
C ALA A 296 -13.68 -0.63 0.06
N TYR A 297 -14.21 0.49 -0.39
CA TYR A 297 -15.60 0.64 -0.83
C TYR A 297 -15.64 0.73 -2.33
N ALA A 298 -16.56 0.00 -2.96
CA ALA A 298 -16.71 0.02 -4.41
C ALA A 298 -18.16 0.32 -4.83
N LYS A 299 -18.30 0.93 -6.02
CA LYS A 299 -19.57 1.27 -6.61
C LYS A 299 -19.54 1.02 -8.13
N PRO A 300 -20.51 0.28 -8.70
CA PRO A 300 -20.67 0.20 -10.15
C PRO A 300 -20.94 1.59 -10.74
N LEU A 301 -20.22 1.93 -11.80
CA LEU A 301 -20.40 3.18 -12.56
C LEU A 301 -21.27 2.89 -13.79
N ARG A 302 -22.56 3.24 -13.70
CA ARG A 302 -23.51 3.15 -14.82
C ARG A 302 -23.48 4.42 -15.67
#